data_2ecaebfa4dbcbf413c4d72952213bd95
#
_entry.id   2ecaebfa4dbcbf413c4d72952213bd95
#
_cell.length_a   1.000
_cell.length_b   1.000
_cell.length_c   1.000
_cell.angle_alpha   90.00
_cell.angle_beta   90.00
_cell.angle_gamma   90.00
#
_symmetry.space_group_name_H-M   'P 1'
#
loop_
_entity.id
_entity.type
_entity.pdbx_description
1 polymer ?
#
loop_
_entity_poly.entity_id
_entity_poly.type
_entity_poly.pdbx_seq_one_letter_code
_entity_poly.pdbx_strand_id
1 'polypeptide(L)'
;IGNKVNGPGVQHRFDEARRDPSLVVLEGFHAIKHAIRFEADFVDIVCLDTKAARNMASALAPDIASRLEDRLEEGTKEDFRQLTRDPTDTEMIAIARRPIGSLESLLNSPKESPVVFLDRPSSHWNMGAAIRVAAAAGAAGVLTTGFQDPWHPSAVRAATGLQFALHVTQTDELQVGDRPLVAIDPDGDPSQTLVVPNRAVFAFGSERAGLSEDVLRRSDLRIAIPMEHGVSSLNVATAVAVILYAARLSRA
;
A
#
# COMPACT_ATOMS: atom_id res chain seq x y z
N ILE A 1 21.27 29.99 -21.78
CA ILE A 1 21.75 30.36 -20.44
C ILE A 1 20.48 30.66 -19.64
N GLY A 2 19.84 29.61 -19.13
CA GLY A 2 18.64 29.70 -18.28
C GLY A 2 19.08 29.88 -16.85
N ASN A 3 18.61 30.92 -16.19
CA ASN A 3 18.74 31.15 -14.75
C ASN A 3 18.13 29.95 -14.00
N LYS A 4 18.95 29.09 -13.43
CA LYS A 4 18.52 28.20 -12.34
C LYS A 4 18.17 29.11 -11.16
N VAL A 5 16.87 29.27 -10.90
CA VAL A 5 16.38 29.83 -9.66
C VAL A 5 16.96 28.92 -8.56
N ASN A 6 17.72 29.49 -7.63
CA ASN A 6 18.28 28.78 -6.46
C ASN A 6 17.12 28.35 -5.53
N GLY A 7 16.43 27.28 -5.90
CA GLY A 7 15.55 26.54 -4.99
C GLY A 7 16.38 25.71 -4.00
N PRO A 8 15.76 25.20 -2.93
CA PRO A 8 16.45 24.29 -2.01
C PRO A 8 17.00 23.09 -2.79
N GLY A 9 18.22 22.64 -2.44
CA GLY A 9 18.86 21.50 -3.10
C GLY A 9 18.01 20.25 -3.03
N VAL A 10 18.25 19.30 -3.92
CA VAL A 10 17.48 18.03 -4.01
C VAL A 10 17.38 17.36 -2.63
N GLN A 11 18.49 17.24 -1.91
CA GLN A 11 18.51 16.64 -0.58
C GLN A 11 17.54 17.32 0.39
N HIS A 12 17.53 18.65 0.44
CA HIS A 12 16.68 19.40 1.36
C HIS A 12 15.19 19.14 1.09
N ARG A 13 14.78 19.13 -0.19
CA ARG A 13 13.37 18.83 -0.58
C ARG A 13 12.93 17.45 -0.10
N PHE A 14 13.78 16.43 -0.25
CA PHE A 14 13.46 15.07 0.19
C PHE A 14 13.48 14.91 1.70
N ASP A 15 14.36 15.61 2.41
CA ASP A 15 14.39 15.60 3.88
C ASP A 15 13.16 16.29 4.47
N GLU A 16 12.68 17.36 3.87
CA GLU A 16 11.42 17.99 4.23
C GLU A 16 10.23 17.06 3.95
N ALA A 17 10.18 16.45 2.76
CA ALA A 17 9.11 15.53 2.38
C ALA A 17 9.00 14.31 3.32
N ARG A 18 10.13 13.83 3.87
CA ARG A 18 10.10 12.74 4.85
C ARG A 18 9.51 13.14 6.22
N ARG A 19 9.46 14.43 6.53
CA ARG A 19 8.88 14.97 7.76
C ARG A 19 7.43 15.43 7.60
N ASP A 20 7.01 15.66 6.37
CA ASP A 20 5.65 16.13 6.05
C ASP A 20 4.70 14.92 5.93
N PRO A 21 3.71 14.76 6.83
CA PRO A 21 2.77 13.65 6.78
C PRO A 21 1.84 13.67 5.57
N SER A 22 1.74 14.79 4.85
CA SER A 22 0.97 14.89 3.60
C SER A 22 1.72 14.37 2.37
N LEU A 23 3.03 14.11 2.51
CA LEU A 23 3.92 13.67 1.44
C LEU A 23 4.39 12.23 1.66
N VAL A 24 4.82 11.62 0.58
CA VAL A 24 5.46 10.30 0.57
C VAL A 24 6.66 10.30 -0.37
N VAL A 25 7.74 9.67 0.07
CA VAL A 25 8.92 9.44 -0.76
C VAL A 25 8.83 8.04 -1.37
N LEU A 26 8.93 7.98 -2.69
CA LEU A 26 8.90 6.77 -3.51
C LEU A 26 10.31 6.45 -3.98
N GLU A 27 10.84 5.29 -3.63
CA GLU A 27 12.18 4.84 -4.01
C GLU A 27 12.10 3.74 -5.07
N GLY A 28 12.78 3.98 -6.19
CA GLY A 28 12.88 3.05 -7.30
C GLY A 28 11.75 3.12 -8.32
N PHE A 29 12.07 2.69 -9.55
CA PHE A 29 11.18 2.76 -10.72
C PHE A 29 9.83 2.06 -10.50
N HIS A 30 9.80 0.91 -9.81
CA HIS A 30 8.56 0.16 -9.64
C HIS A 30 7.51 0.90 -8.83
N ALA A 31 7.92 1.62 -7.77
CA ALA A 31 7.00 2.43 -6.98
C ALA A 31 6.52 3.66 -7.77
N ILE A 32 7.43 4.32 -8.48
CA ILE A 32 7.13 5.52 -9.28
C ILE A 32 6.19 5.18 -10.44
N LYS A 33 6.43 4.08 -11.18
CA LYS A 33 5.57 3.69 -12.31
C LYS A 33 4.13 3.40 -11.87
N HIS A 34 3.93 2.74 -10.70
CA HIS A 34 2.59 2.49 -10.21
C HIS A 34 1.92 3.78 -9.75
N ALA A 35 2.65 4.65 -9.05
CA ALA A 35 2.12 5.95 -8.66
C ALA A 35 1.70 6.79 -9.89
N ILE A 36 2.49 6.81 -10.98
CA ILE A 36 2.11 7.46 -12.23
C ILE A 36 0.86 6.81 -12.85
N ARG A 37 0.79 5.47 -12.88
CA ARG A 37 -0.33 4.73 -13.47
C ARG A 37 -1.64 5.04 -12.76
N PHE A 38 -1.60 5.22 -11.44
CA PHE A 38 -2.74 5.55 -10.59
C PHE A 38 -2.84 7.05 -10.26
N GLU A 39 -2.28 7.90 -11.14
CA GLU A 39 -2.49 9.34 -11.17
C GLU A 39 -2.07 10.10 -9.92
N ALA A 40 -1.00 9.63 -9.25
CA ALA A 40 -0.42 10.33 -8.11
C ALA A 40 -0.03 11.78 -8.47
N ASP A 41 -0.27 12.68 -7.53
CA ASP A 41 0.18 14.08 -7.63
C ASP A 41 1.65 14.17 -7.20
N PHE A 42 2.54 14.18 -8.19
CA PHE A 42 3.98 14.29 -7.97
C PHE A 42 4.41 15.72 -7.74
N VAL A 43 5.19 15.92 -6.70
CA VAL A 43 5.91 17.16 -6.40
C VAL A 43 7.25 17.18 -7.12
N ASP A 44 7.96 16.02 -7.14
CA ASP A 44 9.31 15.90 -7.69
C ASP A 44 9.61 14.47 -8.15
N ILE A 45 10.37 14.31 -9.24
CA ILE A 45 10.90 13.02 -9.70
C ILE A 45 12.35 13.22 -10.12
N VAL A 46 13.29 12.65 -9.38
CA VAL A 46 14.73 12.74 -9.62
C VAL A 46 15.29 11.40 -10.06
N CYS A 47 16.12 11.41 -11.09
CA CYS A 47 16.86 10.23 -11.57
C CYS A 47 18.35 10.58 -11.76
N LEU A 48 19.22 9.57 -11.75
CA LEU A 48 20.64 9.77 -11.97
C LEU A 48 20.99 9.99 -13.45
N ASP A 49 20.24 9.35 -14.37
CA ASP A 49 20.40 9.43 -15.82
C ASP A 49 19.03 9.45 -16.49
N THR A 50 18.65 10.60 -17.04
CA THR A 50 17.33 10.78 -17.67
C THR A 50 17.14 9.90 -18.89
N LYS A 51 18.21 9.62 -19.66
CA LYS A 51 18.16 8.72 -20.84
C LYS A 51 17.93 7.27 -20.42
N ALA A 52 18.64 6.81 -19.39
CA ALA A 52 18.44 5.46 -18.84
C ALA A 52 17.02 5.31 -18.24
N ALA A 53 16.53 6.31 -17.53
CA ALA A 53 15.17 6.33 -16.97
C ALA A 53 14.09 6.23 -18.07
N ARG A 54 14.23 7.02 -19.16
CA ARG A 54 13.32 6.96 -20.34
C ARG A 54 13.34 5.60 -21.03
N ASN A 55 14.53 5.06 -21.26
CA ASN A 55 14.66 3.74 -21.89
C ASN A 55 14.01 2.65 -21.03
N MET A 56 14.19 2.70 -19.72
CA MET A 56 13.56 1.79 -18.77
C MET A 56 12.04 1.91 -18.79
N ALA A 57 11.51 3.14 -18.77
CA ALA A 57 10.08 3.38 -18.85
C ALA A 57 9.49 2.83 -20.15
N SER A 58 10.13 3.10 -21.28
CA SER A 58 9.70 2.60 -22.60
C SER A 58 9.69 1.08 -22.67
N ALA A 59 10.67 0.41 -22.04
CA ALA A 59 10.80 -1.05 -22.06
C ALA A 59 9.86 -1.76 -21.08
N LEU A 60 9.69 -1.22 -19.86
CA LEU A 60 8.98 -1.89 -18.75
C LEU A 60 7.57 -1.38 -18.49
N ALA A 61 7.25 -0.18 -18.94
CA ALA A 61 5.96 0.47 -18.69
C ALA A 61 5.63 1.51 -19.77
N PRO A 62 5.46 1.09 -21.05
CA PRO A 62 5.21 2.00 -22.16
C PRO A 62 3.95 2.85 -21.99
N ASP A 63 2.99 2.37 -21.20
CA ASP A 63 1.73 3.05 -20.86
C ASP A 63 1.92 4.35 -20.06
N ILE A 64 3.06 4.49 -19.35
CA ILE A 64 3.35 5.69 -18.53
C ILE A 64 4.59 6.45 -19.01
N ALA A 65 5.29 5.98 -20.05
CA ALA A 65 6.58 6.51 -20.45
C ALA A 65 6.56 8.01 -20.76
N SER A 66 5.58 8.49 -21.55
CA SER A 66 5.43 9.91 -21.87
C SER A 66 5.14 10.78 -20.64
N ARG A 67 4.32 10.28 -19.72
CA ARG A 67 3.96 11.00 -18.48
C ARG A 67 5.15 11.12 -17.51
N LEU A 68 6.07 10.17 -17.55
CA LEU A 68 7.31 10.22 -16.77
C LEU A 68 8.30 11.20 -17.39
N GLU A 69 8.46 11.19 -18.72
CA GLU A 69 9.47 11.94 -19.45
C GLU A 69 9.44 13.45 -19.17
N ASP A 70 8.24 14.02 -19.11
CA ASP A 70 8.02 15.46 -18.91
C ASP A 70 8.34 15.94 -17.48
N ARG A 71 8.62 15.03 -16.54
CA ARG A 71 8.75 15.30 -15.10
C ARG A 71 10.12 15.00 -14.51
N LEU A 72 11.06 14.46 -15.31
CA LEU A 72 12.36 14.01 -14.79
C LEU A 72 13.32 15.18 -14.55
N GLU A 73 13.86 15.26 -13.34
CA GLU A 73 15.03 16.06 -12.97
C GLU A 73 16.26 15.13 -12.85
N GLU A 74 17.42 15.57 -13.37
CA GLU A 74 18.66 14.82 -13.22
C GLU A 74 19.39 15.27 -11.97
N GLY A 75 19.62 14.34 -11.03
CA GLY A 75 20.41 14.52 -9.83
C GLY A 75 21.83 14.01 -9.99
N THR A 76 22.68 14.29 -9.01
CA THR A 76 24.06 13.82 -8.96
C THR A 76 24.20 12.49 -8.21
N LYS A 77 25.31 11.77 -8.41
CA LYS A 77 25.64 10.59 -7.61
C LYS A 77 25.73 10.87 -6.11
N GLU A 78 26.13 12.09 -5.74
CA GLU A 78 26.21 12.49 -4.35
C GLU A 78 24.81 12.68 -3.75
N ASP A 79 23.86 13.27 -4.51
CA ASP A 79 22.47 13.37 -4.08
C ASP A 79 21.90 11.97 -3.78
N PHE A 80 22.10 11.02 -4.69
CA PHE A 80 21.57 9.66 -4.52
C PHE A 80 22.15 8.90 -3.33
N ARG A 81 23.44 9.08 -3.01
CA ARG A 81 24.06 8.48 -1.80
C ARG A 81 23.41 8.97 -0.50
N GLN A 82 22.90 10.18 -0.50
CA GLN A 82 22.29 10.81 0.68
C GLN A 82 20.78 10.60 0.72
N LEU A 83 20.12 10.46 -0.45
CA LEU A 83 18.68 10.32 -0.56
C LEU A 83 18.18 8.91 -0.28
N THR A 84 18.93 7.89 -0.67
CA THR A 84 18.49 6.49 -0.52
C THR A 84 19.24 5.81 0.61
N ARG A 85 18.51 5.20 1.55
CA ARG A 85 19.11 4.40 2.63
C ARG A 85 19.68 3.09 2.11
N ASP A 86 19.04 2.51 1.08
CA ASP A 86 19.48 1.33 0.36
C ASP A 86 19.61 1.67 -1.12
N PRO A 87 20.70 1.25 -1.80
CA PRO A 87 20.83 1.43 -3.23
C PRO A 87 19.60 0.86 -3.94
N THR A 88 18.97 1.66 -4.78
CA THR A 88 17.91 1.19 -5.65
C THR A 88 18.53 0.79 -6.99
N ASP A 89 18.14 -0.37 -7.54
CA ASP A 89 18.66 -0.86 -8.82
C ASP A 89 18.41 0.10 -10.00
N THR A 90 17.56 1.11 -9.77
CA THR A 90 17.04 1.98 -10.82
C THR A 90 17.38 3.46 -10.62
N GLU A 91 18.09 3.81 -9.56
CA GLU A 91 18.57 5.18 -9.29
C GLU A 91 17.52 6.28 -9.59
N MET A 92 16.28 6.04 -9.14
CA MET A 92 15.15 6.97 -9.22
C MET A 92 14.49 7.14 -7.87
N ILE A 93 14.10 8.37 -7.55
CA ILE A 93 13.39 8.73 -6.33
C ILE A 93 12.38 9.82 -6.63
N ALA A 94 11.25 9.82 -5.94
CA ALA A 94 10.21 10.82 -6.16
C ALA A 94 9.53 11.24 -4.86
N ILE A 95 8.94 12.43 -4.89
CA ILE A 95 8.04 12.95 -3.86
C ILE A 95 6.65 13.04 -4.49
N ALA A 96 5.65 12.47 -3.81
CA ALA A 96 4.26 12.59 -4.20
C ALA A 96 3.40 12.99 -3.01
N ARG A 97 2.22 13.57 -3.27
CA ARG A 97 1.22 13.82 -2.23
C ARG A 97 0.50 12.54 -1.87
N ARG A 98 0.25 12.33 -0.58
CA ARG A 98 -0.61 11.22 -0.13
C ARG A 98 -2.04 11.53 -0.56
N PRO A 99 -2.76 10.59 -1.18
CA PRO A 99 -4.15 10.79 -1.54
C PRO A 99 -5.03 11.07 -0.30
N ILE A 100 -5.87 12.07 -0.39
CA ILE A 100 -6.87 12.36 0.63
C ILE A 100 -8.17 11.72 0.19
N GLY A 101 -8.58 10.62 0.85
CA GLY A 101 -9.82 9.94 0.59
C GLY A 101 -10.81 10.06 1.74
N SER A 102 -12.11 10.02 1.45
CA SER A 102 -13.16 9.96 2.48
C SER A 102 -13.36 8.51 2.94
N LEU A 103 -13.07 8.26 4.21
CA LEU A 103 -13.32 6.97 4.85
C LEU A 103 -14.83 6.61 4.81
N GLU A 104 -15.68 7.59 5.02
CA GLU A 104 -17.14 7.42 4.94
C GLU A 104 -17.55 6.97 3.53
N SER A 105 -17.04 7.62 2.50
CA SER A 105 -17.31 7.24 1.10
C SER A 105 -16.80 5.84 0.76
N LEU A 106 -15.67 5.43 1.33
CA LEU A 106 -15.15 4.07 1.16
C LEU A 106 -16.07 3.04 1.81
N LEU A 107 -16.43 3.24 3.07
CA LEU A 107 -17.18 2.26 3.86
C LEU A 107 -18.63 2.14 3.39
N ASN A 108 -19.28 3.26 3.04
CA ASN A 108 -20.67 3.29 2.58
C ASN A 108 -20.82 3.11 1.06
N SER A 109 -19.72 2.86 0.33
CA SER A 109 -19.78 2.58 -1.11
C SER A 109 -20.63 1.33 -1.39
N PRO A 110 -21.56 1.37 -2.34
CA PRO A 110 -22.37 0.21 -2.74
C PRO A 110 -21.58 -0.82 -3.57
N LYS A 111 -20.33 -0.53 -3.93
CA LYS A 111 -19.52 -1.44 -4.73
C LYS A 111 -19.29 -2.76 -4.00
N GLU A 112 -19.47 -3.85 -4.71
CA GLU A 112 -19.21 -5.23 -4.29
C GLU A 112 -17.70 -5.52 -4.24
N SER A 113 -16.95 -4.73 -3.47
CA SER A 113 -15.51 -4.90 -3.28
C SER A 113 -15.15 -4.85 -1.80
N PRO A 114 -14.26 -5.76 -1.34
CA PRO A 114 -13.90 -5.86 0.07
C PRO A 114 -13.04 -4.67 0.52
N VAL A 115 -13.05 -4.43 1.82
CA VAL A 115 -12.07 -3.58 2.52
C VAL A 115 -11.23 -4.48 3.42
N VAL A 116 -9.93 -4.30 3.42
CA VAL A 116 -9.00 -4.99 4.31
C VAL A 116 -8.75 -4.13 5.54
N PHE A 117 -8.90 -4.70 6.72
CA PHE A 117 -8.52 -4.06 7.97
C PHE A 117 -7.36 -4.82 8.61
N LEU A 118 -6.25 -4.12 8.87
CA LEU A 118 -5.08 -4.66 9.55
C LEU A 118 -5.04 -4.10 10.98
N ASP A 119 -5.36 -4.97 11.95
CA ASP A 119 -5.40 -4.60 13.35
C ASP A 119 -4.00 -4.54 13.95
N ARG A 120 -3.48 -3.32 14.15
CA ARG A 120 -2.19 -3.04 14.78
C ARG A 120 -1.02 -3.85 14.18
N PRO A 121 -0.81 -3.78 12.85
CA PRO A 121 0.29 -4.49 12.21
C PRO A 121 1.62 -4.08 12.83
N SER A 122 2.53 -5.03 13.04
CA SER A 122 3.85 -4.77 13.66
C SER A 122 4.97 -4.57 12.64
N SER A 123 4.75 -4.99 11.39
CA SER A 123 5.74 -4.96 10.32
C SER A 123 5.28 -4.12 9.13
N HIS A 124 6.03 -3.07 8.80
CA HIS A 124 5.80 -2.28 7.59
C HIS A 124 5.89 -3.13 6.32
N TRP A 125 6.79 -4.13 6.27
CA TRP A 125 6.94 -5.04 5.13
C TRP A 125 5.70 -5.91 4.93
N ASN A 126 5.18 -6.52 5.99
CA ASN A 126 3.97 -7.31 5.92
C ASN A 126 2.75 -6.47 5.56
N MET A 127 2.64 -5.27 6.15
CA MET A 127 1.60 -4.31 5.82
C MET A 127 1.66 -3.90 4.35
N GLY A 128 2.84 -3.53 3.84
CA GLY A 128 3.02 -3.20 2.43
C GLY A 128 2.70 -4.36 1.50
N ALA A 129 3.12 -5.59 1.84
CA ALA A 129 2.77 -6.78 1.08
C ALA A 129 1.25 -7.04 1.07
N ALA A 130 0.56 -6.84 2.20
CA ALA A 130 -0.90 -6.94 2.29
C ALA A 130 -1.60 -5.89 1.42
N ILE A 131 -1.14 -4.63 1.43
CA ILE A 131 -1.63 -3.55 0.56
C ILE A 131 -1.47 -3.95 -0.92
N ARG A 132 -0.31 -4.50 -1.29
CA ARG A 132 -0.06 -4.96 -2.66
C ARG A 132 -1.04 -6.06 -3.09
N VAL A 133 -1.30 -7.03 -2.23
CA VAL A 133 -2.27 -8.09 -2.48
C VAL A 133 -3.68 -7.52 -2.58
N ALA A 134 -4.08 -6.63 -1.67
CA ALA A 134 -5.38 -5.98 -1.68
C ALA A 134 -5.63 -5.23 -3.00
N ALA A 135 -4.65 -4.45 -3.46
CA ALA A 135 -4.73 -3.77 -4.75
C ALA A 135 -4.88 -4.75 -5.92
N ALA A 136 -4.08 -5.82 -5.96
CA ALA A 136 -4.13 -6.84 -7.01
C ALA A 136 -5.46 -7.63 -7.02
N ALA A 137 -6.04 -7.86 -5.84
CA ALA A 137 -7.32 -8.56 -5.69
C ALA A 137 -8.55 -7.65 -5.95
N GLY A 138 -8.37 -6.35 -6.13
CA GLY A 138 -9.45 -5.40 -6.38
C GLY A 138 -10.21 -4.98 -5.12
N ALA A 139 -9.55 -4.95 -3.97
CA ALA A 139 -10.10 -4.38 -2.75
C ALA A 139 -10.38 -2.87 -2.92
N ALA A 140 -11.41 -2.36 -2.26
CA ALA A 140 -11.75 -0.95 -2.28
C ALA A 140 -10.75 -0.10 -1.46
N GLY A 141 -10.20 -0.68 -0.40
CA GLY A 141 -9.24 0.00 0.45
C GLY A 141 -8.59 -0.92 1.49
N VAL A 142 -7.58 -0.34 2.15
CA VAL A 142 -6.90 -0.93 3.32
C VAL A 142 -6.95 0.08 4.46
N LEU A 143 -7.48 -0.34 5.59
CA LEU A 143 -7.50 0.41 6.84
C LEU A 143 -6.51 -0.21 7.81
N THR A 144 -5.81 0.61 8.58
CA THR A 144 -4.90 0.13 9.63
C THR A 144 -5.13 0.86 10.93
N THR A 145 -4.85 0.20 12.06
CA THR A 145 -4.76 0.85 13.38
C THR A 145 -3.36 0.69 13.95
N GLY A 146 -3.11 1.29 15.12
CA GLY A 146 -1.83 1.20 15.81
C GLY A 146 -0.81 2.24 15.35
N PHE A 147 0.49 1.96 15.53
CA PHE A 147 1.54 2.97 15.37
C PHE A 147 2.23 2.97 14.00
N GLN A 148 2.01 1.93 13.21
CA GLN A 148 2.72 1.77 11.94
C GLN A 148 2.02 2.52 10.81
N ASP A 149 2.69 3.51 10.23
CA ASP A 149 2.19 4.28 9.09
C ASP A 149 2.19 3.43 7.82
N PRO A 150 1.05 3.22 7.14
CA PRO A 150 0.98 2.48 5.88
C PRO A 150 1.69 3.19 4.72
N TRP A 151 2.07 4.46 4.90
CA TRP A 151 2.85 5.24 3.96
C TRP A 151 4.34 5.33 4.34
N HIS A 152 4.78 4.61 5.37
CA HIS A 152 6.21 4.51 5.69
C HIS A 152 7.00 3.96 4.48
N PRO A 153 8.23 4.46 4.20
CA PRO A 153 9.03 4.04 3.04
C PRO A 153 9.16 2.52 2.85
N SER A 154 9.32 1.76 3.95
CA SER A 154 9.39 0.30 3.88
C SER A 154 8.06 -0.34 3.45
N ALA A 155 6.91 0.20 3.87
CA ALA A 155 5.60 -0.26 3.43
C ALA A 155 5.36 0.09 1.94
N VAL A 156 5.75 1.30 1.53
CA VAL A 156 5.67 1.75 0.13
C VAL A 156 6.54 0.89 -0.77
N ARG A 157 7.76 0.55 -0.35
CA ARG A 157 8.66 -0.34 -1.08
C ARG A 157 8.07 -1.74 -1.22
N ALA A 158 7.56 -2.33 -0.13
CA ALA A 158 6.94 -3.65 -0.13
C ALA A 158 5.67 -3.72 -1.00
N ALA A 159 4.87 -2.66 -0.99
CA ALA A 159 3.69 -2.51 -1.84
C ALA A 159 4.03 -2.07 -3.27
N THR A 160 5.29 -1.72 -3.55
CA THR A 160 5.72 -1.15 -4.84
C THR A 160 4.90 0.06 -5.30
N GLY A 161 4.50 0.94 -4.35
CA GLY A 161 3.70 2.13 -4.63
C GLY A 161 2.22 1.87 -4.94
N LEU A 162 1.72 0.65 -4.73
CA LEU A 162 0.30 0.32 -4.98
C LEU A 162 -0.67 0.93 -3.97
N GLN A 163 -0.19 1.67 -2.96
CA GLN A 163 -1.04 2.52 -2.12
C GLN A 163 -1.84 3.54 -2.93
N PHE A 164 -1.35 3.94 -4.10
CA PHE A 164 -2.07 4.85 -5.00
C PHE A 164 -3.21 4.19 -5.79
N ALA A 165 -3.27 2.85 -5.82
CA ALA A 165 -4.28 2.09 -6.55
C ALA A 165 -5.61 1.94 -5.81
N LEU A 166 -5.63 2.19 -4.50
CA LEU A 166 -6.79 2.01 -3.63
C LEU A 166 -6.74 2.99 -2.46
N HIS A 167 -7.84 3.10 -1.72
CA HIS A 167 -7.85 3.93 -0.51
C HIS A 167 -7.02 3.28 0.60
N VAL A 168 -5.96 3.95 1.08
CA VAL A 168 -5.12 3.47 2.20
C VAL A 168 -5.07 4.53 3.27
N THR A 169 -5.54 4.22 4.47
CA THR A 169 -5.54 5.14 5.60
C THR A 169 -5.33 4.44 6.93
N GLN A 170 -4.75 5.16 7.87
CA GLN A 170 -4.66 4.78 9.27
C GLN A 170 -5.79 5.46 10.04
N THR A 171 -6.43 4.72 10.95
CA THR A 171 -7.51 5.20 11.82
C THR A 171 -7.17 4.92 13.28
N ASP A 172 -7.73 5.69 14.19
CA ASP A 172 -7.52 5.47 15.63
C ASP A 172 -8.20 4.18 16.12
N GLU A 173 -9.34 3.85 15.50
CA GLU A 173 -10.15 2.68 15.84
C GLU A 173 -10.75 2.01 14.59
N LEU A 174 -11.24 0.78 14.77
CA LEU A 174 -11.96 0.05 13.74
C LEU A 174 -13.26 0.75 13.36
N GLN A 175 -13.42 1.06 12.08
CA GLN A 175 -14.65 1.55 11.46
C GLN A 175 -15.08 0.61 10.33
N VAL A 176 -16.36 0.29 10.26
CA VAL A 176 -16.91 -0.67 9.28
C VAL A 176 -18.02 -0.08 8.40
N GLY A 177 -18.60 1.06 8.81
CA GLY A 177 -19.79 1.63 8.14
C GLY A 177 -20.95 0.64 8.17
N ASP A 178 -21.60 0.43 7.03
CA ASP A 178 -22.69 -0.53 6.84
C ASP A 178 -22.23 -1.90 6.31
N ARG A 179 -20.92 -2.17 6.32
CA ARG A 179 -20.33 -3.44 5.84
C ARG A 179 -20.29 -4.47 6.97
N PRO A 180 -20.58 -5.75 6.68
CA PRO A 180 -20.32 -6.81 7.64
C PRO A 180 -18.83 -6.89 7.97
N LEU A 181 -18.51 -7.10 9.25
CA LEU A 181 -17.16 -7.32 9.76
C LEU A 181 -16.86 -8.81 9.82
N VAL A 182 -15.86 -9.23 9.09
CA VAL A 182 -15.42 -10.64 9.05
C VAL A 182 -14.04 -10.75 9.69
N ALA A 183 -13.94 -11.35 10.85
CA ALA A 183 -12.69 -11.62 11.53
C ALA A 183 -12.01 -12.87 10.96
N ILE A 184 -10.76 -12.72 10.52
CA ILE A 184 -9.93 -13.84 10.07
C ILE A 184 -9.07 -14.30 11.24
N ASP A 185 -9.43 -15.41 11.81
CA ASP A 185 -8.90 -15.88 13.08
C ASP A 185 -8.80 -17.42 13.11
N PRO A 186 -7.73 -18.03 13.67
CA PRO A 186 -7.56 -19.48 13.70
C PRO A 186 -8.68 -20.25 14.38
N ASP A 187 -9.36 -19.64 15.37
CA ASP A 187 -10.48 -20.27 16.08
C ASP A 187 -11.85 -20.04 15.40
N GLY A 188 -11.87 -19.51 14.19
CA GLY A 188 -13.07 -19.30 13.40
C GLY A 188 -13.59 -20.58 12.74
N ASP A 189 -14.71 -20.46 12.01
CA ASP A 189 -15.30 -21.58 11.24
C ASP A 189 -14.59 -21.74 9.89
N PRO A 190 -13.85 -22.83 9.64
CA PRO A 190 -13.17 -23.04 8.37
C PRO A 190 -14.14 -23.32 7.20
N SER A 191 -15.38 -23.76 7.46
CA SER A 191 -16.35 -24.04 6.40
C SER A 191 -16.84 -22.77 5.69
N GLN A 192 -16.69 -21.60 6.33
CA GLN A 192 -17.11 -20.32 5.80
C GLN A 192 -16.07 -19.67 4.87
N THR A 193 -14.88 -20.24 4.73
CA THR A 193 -13.77 -19.61 3.95
C THR A 193 -14.11 -19.40 2.48
N LEU A 194 -15.01 -20.20 1.92
CA LEU A 194 -15.46 -20.07 0.51
C LEU A 194 -16.76 -19.29 0.33
N VAL A 195 -17.43 -18.91 1.43
CA VAL A 195 -18.73 -18.22 1.41
C VAL A 195 -18.61 -16.84 2.07
N VAL A 196 -17.62 -16.08 1.68
CA VAL A 196 -17.36 -14.75 2.25
C VAL A 196 -18.16 -13.67 1.54
N PRO A 197 -18.76 -12.72 2.27
CA PRO A 197 -19.47 -11.59 1.65
C PRO A 197 -18.50 -10.72 0.82
N ASN A 198 -18.93 -10.34 -0.36
CA ASN A 198 -18.09 -9.53 -1.24
C ASN A 198 -17.85 -8.11 -0.73
N ARG A 199 -18.87 -7.52 -0.12
CA ARG A 199 -18.85 -6.17 0.43
C ARG A 199 -18.64 -6.22 1.95
N ALA A 200 -17.55 -6.83 2.38
CA ALA A 200 -17.19 -6.95 3.80
C ALA A 200 -15.95 -6.13 4.15
N VAL A 201 -15.75 -5.87 5.44
CA VAL A 201 -14.47 -5.53 6.03
C VAL A 201 -13.84 -6.81 6.56
N PHE A 202 -12.75 -7.26 5.95
CA PHE A 202 -11.98 -8.41 6.41
C PHE A 202 -10.90 -7.95 7.37
N ALA A 203 -10.99 -8.38 8.63
CA ALA A 203 -10.06 -8.01 9.68
C ALA A 203 -8.98 -9.10 9.86
N PHE A 204 -7.72 -8.67 9.81
CA PHE A 204 -6.54 -9.49 10.02
C PHE A 204 -5.76 -8.96 11.21
N GLY A 205 -5.38 -9.83 12.12
CA GLY A 205 -4.64 -9.51 13.32
C GLY A 205 -3.15 -9.24 13.08
N SER A 206 -2.51 -8.65 14.10
CA SER A 206 -1.06 -8.52 14.12
C SER A 206 -0.38 -9.88 14.20
N GLU A 207 0.88 -9.94 13.76
CA GLU A 207 1.67 -11.19 13.63
C GLU A 207 1.90 -11.91 14.97
N ARG A 208 1.84 -11.21 16.10
CA ARG A 208 2.11 -11.77 17.43
C ARG A 208 0.87 -11.91 18.29
N ALA A 209 0.02 -10.88 18.29
CA ALA A 209 -1.13 -10.81 19.20
C ALA A 209 -2.45 -11.24 18.55
N GLY A 210 -2.47 -11.46 17.23
CA GLY A 210 -3.72 -11.71 16.51
C GLY A 210 -4.64 -10.49 16.49
N LEU A 211 -5.94 -10.72 16.35
CA LEU A 211 -6.98 -9.71 16.43
C LEU A 211 -7.21 -9.28 17.89
N SER A 212 -7.55 -8.01 18.08
CA SER A 212 -7.96 -7.50 19.39
C SER A 212 -9.32 -8.06 19.80
N GLU A 213 -9.55 -8.12 21.12
CA GLU A 213 -10.85 -8.53 21.67
C GLU A 213 -12.01 -7.66 21.18
N ASP A 214 -11.74 -6.37 20.94
CA ASP A 214 -12.75 -5.45 20.41
C ASP A 214 -13.17 -5.84 19.00
N VAL A 215 -12.23 -6.15 18.12
CA VAL A 215 -12.51 -6.62 16.75
C VAL A 215 -13.27 -7.94 16.78
N LEU A 216 -12.81 -8.90 17.59
CA LEU A 216 -13.47 -10.23 17.73
C LEU A 216 -14.91 -10.10 18.25
N ARG A 217 -15.16 -9.25 19.25
CA ARG A 217 -16.49 -9.03 19.82
C ARG A 217 -17.45 -8.37 18.84
N ARG A 218 -16.94 -7.47 17.98
CA ARG A 218 -17.74 -6.70 17.00
C ARG A 218 -17.94 -7.45 15.69
N SER A 219 -17.24 -8.56 15.46
CA SER A 219 -17.33 -9.31 14.19
C SER A 219 -18.68 -10.00 14.02
N ASP A 220 -19.26 -9.87 12.83
CA ASP A 220 -20.47 -10.57 12.41
C ASP A 220 -20.18 -12.03 12.05
N LEU A 221 -18.98 -12.30 11.55
CA LEU A 221 -18.49 -13.63 11.19
C LEU A 221 -17.05 -13.79 11.67
N ARG A 222 -16.69 -15.01 12.06
CA ARG A 222 -15.32 -15.40 12.41
C ARG A 222 -14.93 -16.62 11.58
N ILE A 223 -13.95 -16.46 10.72
CA ILE A 223 -13.56 -17.43 9.69
C ILE A 223 -12.12 -17.86 9.92
N ALA A 224 -11.85 -19.17 9.86
CA ALA A 224 -10.50 -19.72 9.89
C ALA A 224 -10.02 -20.11 8.49
N ILE A 225 -8.76 -19.84 8.17
CA ILE A 225 -8.07 -20.46 7.04
C ILE A 225 -7.63 -21.85 7.50
N PRO A 226 -8.08 -22.97 6.86
CA PRO A 226 -7.68 -24.30 7.24
C PRO A 226 -6.16 -24.46 7.19
N MET A 227 -5.57 -25.03 8.24
CA MET A 227 -4.13 -25.30 8.35
C MET A 227 -3.88 -26.73 8.80
N GLU A 228 -2.74 -27.28 8.43
CA GLU A 228 -2.30 -28.60 8.89
C GLU A 228 -2.03 -28.60 10.40
N HIS A 229 -2.19 -29.76 11.00
CA HIS A 229 -1.96 -29.94 12.45
C HIS A 229 -0.55 -29.49 12.85
N GLY A 230 -0.48 -28.66 13.88
CA GLY A 230 0.78 -28.11 14.41
C GLY A 230 1.23 -26.80 13.73
N VAL A 231 0.54 -26.33 12.69
CA VAL A 231 0.77 -25.01 12.08
C VAL A 231 -0.23 -24.02 12.67
N SER A 232 0.27 -22.97 13.35
CA SER A 232 -0.58 -22.05 14.12
C SER A 232 -0.97 -20.76 13.36
N SER A 233 -0.25 -20.39 12.30
CA SER A 233 -0.52 -19.13 11.60
C SER A 233 0.12 -19.08 10.21
N LEU A 234 -0.40 -18.18 9.36
CA LEU A 234 0.18 -17.75 8.11
C LEU A 234 0.71 -16.31 8.25
N ASN A 235 1.65 -15.94 7.38
CA ASN A 235 1.99 -14.53 7.20
C ASN A 235 0.72 -13.73 6.84
N VAL A 236 0.57 -12.53 7.40
CA VAL A 236 -0.65 -11.73 7.21
C VAL A 236 -0.94 -11.41 5.74
N ALA A 237 0.06 -11.09 4.92
CA ALA A 237 -0.16 -10.84 3.49
C ALA A 237 -0.61 -12.11 2.75
N THR A 238 -0.11 -13.29 3.17
CA THR A 238 -0.57 -14.58 2.65
C THR A 238 -2.02 -14.85 3.04
N ALA A 239 -2.39 -14.59 4.30
CA ALA A 239 -3.78 -14.72 4.76
C ALA A 239 -4.72 -13.77 3.98
N VAL A 240 -4.32 -12.51 3.78
CA VAL A 240 -5.05 -11.55 2.93
C VAL A 240 -5.22 -12.09 1.51
N ALA A 241 -4.17 -12.69 0.92
CA ALA A 241 -4.25 -13.28 -0.42
C ALA A 241 -5.26 -14.42 -0.48
N VAL A 242 -5.19 -15.37 0.46
CA VAL A 242 -6.10 -16.51 0.49
C VAL A 242 -7.57 -16.05 0.55
N ILE A 243 -7.89 -15.16 1.48
CA ILE A 243 -9.29 -14.70 1.69
C ILE A 243 -9.79 -13.89 0.49
N LEU A 244 -9.02 -12.91 0.01
CA LEU A 244 -9.46 -12.05 -1.09
C LEU A 244 -9.60 -12.82 -2.40
N TYR A 245 -8.70 -13.75 -2.69
CA TYR A 245 -8.79 -14.56 -3.90
C TYR A 245 -9.83 -15.67 -3.78
N ALA A 246 -10.07 -16.26 -2.60
CA ALA A 246 -11.21 -17.16 -2.38
C ALA A 246 -12.53 -16.44 -2.70
N ALA A 247 -12.72 -15.22 -2.13
CA ALA A 247 -13.89 -14.39 -2.41
C ALA A 247 -14.01 -13.99 -3.89
N ARG A 248 -12.90 -13.74 -4.59
CA ARG A 248 -12.90 -13.35 -6.00
C ARG A 248 -13.19 -14.51 -6.94
N LEU A 249 -12.59 -15.69 -6.70
CA LEU A 249 -12.72 -16.87 -7.55
C LEU A 249 -14.07 -17.58 -7.39
N SER A 250 -14.70 -17.47 -6.23
CA SER A 250 -16.07 -17.97 -6.04
C SER A 250 -17.15 -17.24 -6.84
N ARG A 251 -16.79 -16.13 -7.51
CA ARG A 251 -17.69 -15.32 -8.37
C ARG A 251 -17.46 -15.53 -9.87
N ALA A 252 -16.34 -16.13 -10.25
CA ALA A 252 -15.97 -16.38 -11.63
C ALA A 252 -16.58 -17.69 -12.14
#